data_1abadcb6b7d65a24f1b862cf81399b7e
#
_entry.id   1abadcb6b7d65a24f1b862cf81399b7e
#
_cell.length_a   1.000
_cell.length_b   1.000
_cell.length_c   1.000
_cell.angle_alpha   90.00
_cell.angle_beta   90.00
_cell.angle_gamma   90.00
#
_symmetry.space_group_name_H-M   'P 1'
#
loop_
_entity.id
_entity.type
_entity.pdbx_description
1 polymer ?
#
loop_
_entity_poly.entity_id
_entity_poly.type
_entity_poly.pdbx_seq_one_letter_code
_entity_poly.pdbx_strand_id
1 'polypeptide(L)'
;MKKNLMLIILFLLMCGGSSMAGNKLSNKGYVGNVSITVTPQLEFGVDVMTSHGYSFGNGLWIGGGAGVSYAGYYDGIFLPIYTEAKFTFMKDMKASPFVDCKFGIITDTENFHTLFSPTFGVDINRISVFALYNMWSNVGSFNLGFADNF
;
A
#
# COMPACT_ATOMS: atom_id res chain seq x y z
N MET A 1 -25.27 -3.68 3.32
CA MET A 1 -23.88 -3.18 3.43
C MET A 1 -22.83 -4.23 3.09
N LYS A 2 -22.85 -5.46 3.66
CA LYS A 2 -21.82 -6.51 3.39
C LYS A 2 -21.69 -6.93 1.91
N LYS A 3 -22.78 -6.95 1.13
CA LYS A 3 -22.74 -7.33 -0.29
C LYS A 3 -22.03 -6.29 -1.17
N ASN A 4 -22.16 -5.00 -0.87
CA ASN A 4 -21.52 -3.93 -1.66
C ASN A 4 -20.01 -3.87 -1.38
N LEU A 5 -19.58 -4.14 -0.15
CA LEU A 5 -18.18 -4.22 0.21
C LEU A 5 -17.47 -5.37 -0.53
N MET A 6 -18.13 -6.53 -0.61
CA MET A 6 -17.59 -7.70 -1.33
C MET A 6 -17.46 -7.43 -2.85
N LEU A 7 -18.37 -6.64 -3.43
CA LEU A 7 -18.32 -6.24 -4.84
C LEU A 7 -17.18 -5.26 -5.12
N ILE A 8 -16.91 -4.33 -4.21
CA ILE A 8 -15.78 -3.38 -4.31
C ILE A 8 -14.44 -4.12 -4.22
N ILE A 9 -14.32 -5.05 -3.28
CA ILE A 9 -13.11 -5.90 -3.14
C ILE A 9 -12.92 -6.76 -4.40
N LEU A 10 -13.98 -7.34 -4.94
CA LEU A 10 -13.92 -8.13 -6.17
C LEU A 10 -13.54 -7.27 -7.38
N PHE A 11 -14.04 -6.04 -7.47
CA PHE A 11 -13.72 -5.09 -8.55
C PHE A 11 -12.25 -4.64 -8.48
N LEU A 12 -11.72 -4.36 -7.27
CA LEU A 12 -10.30 -4.05 -7.05
C LEU A 12 -9.37 -5.23 -7.42
N LEU A 13 -9.78 -6.46 -7.13
CA LEU A 13 -9.05 -7.68 -7.52
C LEU A 13 -9.07 -7.92 -9.03
N MET A 14 -10.15 -7.53 -9.74
CA MET A 14 -10.24 -7.71 -11.19
C MET A 14 -9.48 -6.64 -11.98
N CYS A 15 -9.20 -5.46 -11.41
CA CYS A 15 -8.35 -4.44 -12.05
C CYS A 15 -6.85 -4.82 -12.06
N GLY A 16 -6.44 -5.84 -11.31
CA GLY A 16 -5.08 -6.39 -11.28
C GLY A 16 -4.74 -7.36 -12.42
N GLY A 17 -5.52 -7.36 -13.50
CA GLY A 17 -5.39 -8.30 -14.61
C GLY A 17 -4.16 -8.07 -15.48
N SER A 18 -3.36 -9.11 -15.58
CA SER A 18 -2.32 -9.41 -16.56
C SER A 18 -1.06 -8.56 -16.49
N SER A 19 -0.04 -9.09 -15.88
CA SER A 19 1.30 -8.64 -16.16
C SER A 19 2.34 -9.76 -16.11
N MET A 20 3.22 -9.68 -17.07
CA MET A 20 4.34 -10.59 -17.27
C MET A 20 5.26 -10.64 -16.04
N ALA A 21 5.75 -11.83 -15.73
CA ALA A 21 6.71 -12.09 -14.69
C ALA A 21 8.02 -11.31 -14.92
N GLY A 22 8.44 -10.55 -13.92
CA GLY A 22 9.71 -9.84 -13.88
C GLY A 22 9.71 -8.85 -12.74
N ASN A 23 10.88 -8.60 -12.14
CA ASN A 23 11.05 -7.57 -11.12
C ASN A 23 10.89 -6.18 -11.80
N LYS A 24 9.66 -5.69 -11.88
CA LYS A 24 9.32 -4.49 -12.67
C LYS A 24 9.90 -3.20 -12.11
N LEU A 25 10.21 -3.16 -10.82
CA LEU A 25 10.84 -1.98 -10.19
C LEU A 25 12.29 -1.77 -10.66
N SER A 26 12.94 -2.77 -11.23
CA SER A 26 14.26 -2.62 -11.83
C SER A 26 14.21 -1.98 -13.22
N ASN A 27 13.07 -2.01 -13.87
CA ASN A 27 12.87 -1.47 -15.20
C ASN A 27 12.23 -0.07 -15.12
N LYS A 28 12.55 0.77 -16.07
CA LYS A 28 11.93 2.08 -16.24
C LYS A 28 10.55 1.92 -16.84
N GLY A 29 9.53 2.51 -16.22
CA GLY A 29 8.17 2.47 -16.75
C GLY A 29 7.09 2.53 -15.68
N TYR A 30 5.88 2.33 -16.13
CA TYR A 30 4.71 2.26 -15.25
C TYR A 30 4.76 0.98 -14.39
N VAL A 31 4.46 1.14 -13.12
CA VAL A 31 4.34 0.07 -12.13
C VAL A 31 3.17 0.36 -11.22
N GLY A 32 2.28 -0.61 -11.06
CA GLY A 32 1.23 -0.59 -10.08
C GLY A 32 1.45 -1.64 -8.99
N ASN A 33 0.76 -1.47 -7.87
CA ASN A 33 0.68 -2.51 -6.84
C ASN A 33 -0.70 -2.55 -6.18
N VAL A 34 -1.02 -3.72 -5.63
CA VAL A 34 -2.12 -3.90 -4.69
C VAL A 34 -1.56 -4.45 -3.41
N SER A 35 -1.88 -3.83 -2.30
CA SER A 35 -1.37 -4.21 -0.97
C SER A 35 -2.49 -4.48 0.01
N ILE A 36 -2.22 -5.40 0.93
CA ILE A 36 -3.05 -5.69 2.08
C ILE A 36 -2.18 -5.57 3.32
N THR A 37 -2.66 -4.82 4.31
CA THR A 37 -2.00 -4.68 5.61
C THR A 37 -2.93 -5.06 6.74
N VAL A 38 -2.35 -5.57 7.81
CA VAL A 38 -3.05 -5.88 9.05
C VAL A 38 -2.42 -5.13 10.21
N THR A 39 -3.25 -4.60 11.08
CA THR A 39 -2.88 -3.94 12.31
C THR A 39 -3.12 -4.89 13.48
N PRO A 40 -2.09 -5.46 14.12
CA PRO A 40 -2.27 -6.41 15.21
C PRO A 40 -2.52 -5.73 16.57
N GLN A 41 -2.45 -4.40 16.64
CA GLN A 41 -2.55 -3.64 17.90
C GLN A 41 -3.99 -3.27 18.23
N LEU A 42 -4.34 -3.44 19.49
CA LEU A 42 -5.52 -2.95 20.25
C LEU A 42 -6.91 -3.40 19.78
N GLU A 43 -7.17 -3.47 18.49
CA GLU A 43 -8.34 -4.09 17.85
C GLU A 43 -7.98 -4.27 16.37
N PHE A 44 -8.33 -5.40 15.81
CA PHE A 44 -7.96 -5.82 14.46
C PHE A 44 -8.33 -4.78 13.40
N GLY A 45 -7.35 -4.32 12.63
CA GLY A 45 -7.53 -3.45 11.48
C GLY A 45 -7.02 -4.12 10.20
N VAL A 46 -7.65 -3.80 9.07
CA VAL A 46 -7.25 -4.26 7.74
C VAL A 46 -7.32 -3.12 6.75
N ASP A 47 -6.26 -2.94 5.98
CA ASP A 47 -6.24 -2.00 4.87
C ASP A 47 -6.05 -2.75 3.56
N VAL A 48 -6.79 -2.35 2.53
CA VAL A 48 -6.59 -2.78 1.15
C VAL A 48 -6.34 -1.53 0.31
N MET A 49 -5.16 -1.47 -0.29
CA MET A 49 -4.72 -0.28 -1.01
C MET A 49 -4.22 -0.63 -2.40
N THR A 50 -4.34 0.30 -3.33
CA THR A 50 -3.73 0.22 -4.66
C THR A 50 -2.93 1.48 -4.92
N SER A 51 -1.75 1.31 -5.51
CA SER A 51 -0.87 2.43 -5.90
C SER A 51 -0.46 2.27 -7.35
N HIS A 52 -0.34 3.39 -8.02
CA HIS A 52 0.03 3.48 -9.42
C HIS A 52 1.08 4.58 -9.60
N GLY A 53 2.12 4.29 -10.34
CA GLY A 53 3.20 5.25 -10.50
C GLY A 53 4.21 4.87 -11.56
N TYR A 54 5.35 5.53 -11.50
CA TYR A 54 6.41 5.39 -12.46
C TYR A 54 7.73 5.02 -11.79
N SER A 55 8.35 3.95 -12.27
CA SER A 55 9.70 3.54 -11.90
C SER A 55 10.73 4.20 -12.82
N PHE A 56 11.74 4.82 -12.22
CA PHE A 56 12.83 5.48 -12.95
C PHE A 56 13.96 4.51 -13.35
N GLY A 57 13.84 3.23 -12.97
CA GLY A 57 14.83 2.19 -13.28
C GLY A 57 16.11 2.24 -12.44
N ASN A 58 16.26 3.22 -11.56
CA ASN A 58 17.38 3.38 -10.63
C ASN A 58 17.04 2.94 -9.18
N GLY A 59 15.91 2.27 -9.00
CA GLY A 59 15.37 1.90 -7.69
C GLY A 59 14.34 2.88 -7.14
N LEU A 60 14.27 4.10 -7.69
CA LEU A 60 13.25 5.09 -7.33
C LEU A 60 11.96 4.83 -8.08
N TRP A 61 10.86 4.79 -7.34
CA TRP A 61 9.49 4.77 -7.84
C TRP A 61 8.70 5.89 -7.16
N ILE A 62 7.88 6.60 -7.91
CA ILE A 62 7.01 7.66 -7.41
C ILE A 62 5.61 7.43 -7.98
N GLY A 63 4.61 7.54 -7.13
CA GLY A 63 3.22 7.34 -7.53
C GLY A 63 2.23 7.91 -6.55
N GLY A 64 1.02 7.44 -6.66
CA GLY A 64 -0.07 7.75 -5.76
C GLY A 64 -1.06 6.61 -5.71
N GLY A 65 -1.87 6.61 -4.67
CA GLY A 65 -2.79 5.52 -4.43
C GLY A 65 -4.00 5.92 -3.63
N ALA A 66 -4.91 4.97 -3.54
CA ALA A 66 -6.10 5.04 -2.72
C ALA A 66 -6.44 3.65 -2.20
N GLY A 67 -7.30 3.60 -1.19
CA GLY A 67 -7.69 2.32 -0.63
C GLY A 67 -8.91 2.38 0.26
N VAL A 68 -9.13 1.29 0.96
CA VAL A 68 -10.14 1.15 2.01
C VAL A 68 -9.45 0.60 3.25
N SER A 69 -9.66 1.25 4.36
CA SER A 69 -9.13 0.88 5.68
C SER A 69 -10.29 0.59 6.62
N TYR A 70 -10.23 -0.51 7.33
CA TYR A 70 -11.13 -0.80 8.44
C TYR A 70 -10.33 -0.78 9.75
N ALA A 71 -10.77 0.03 10.69
CA ALA A 71 -10.17 0.12 12.01
C ALA A 71 -11.19 -0.32 13.07
N GLY A 72 -10.95 -1.47 13.71
CA GLY A 72 -11.83 -2.04 14.72
C GLY A 72 -12.04 -1.12 15.92
N TYR A 73 -11.01 -0.39 16.35
CA TYR A 73 -11.09 0.57 17.47
C TYR A 73 -12.14 1.67 17.25
N TYR A 74 -12.33 2.09 15.99
CA TYR A 74 -13.31 3.13 15.65
C TYR A 74 -14.60 2.54 15.07
N ASP A 75 -14.65 1.21 14.88
CA ASP A 75 -15.73 0.50 14.16
C ASP A 75 -16.13 1.22 12.86
N GLY A 76 -15.12 1.69 12.13
CA GLY A 76 -15.29 2.57 10.99
C GLY A 76 -14.52 2.14 9.76
N ILE A 77 -15.04 2.58 8.60
CA ILE A 77 -14.39 2.46 7.30
C ILE A 77 -13.81 3.82 6.93
N PHE A 78 -12.55 3.83 6.55
CA PHE A 78 -11.79 5.00 6.14
C PHE A 78 -11.31 4.86 4.71
N LEU A 79 -11.18 5.96 4.02
CA LEU A 79 -10.70 6.04 2.64
C LEU A 79 -9.38 6.82 2.59
N PRO A 80 -8.24 6.15 2.57
CA PRO A 80 -6.94 6.79 2.34
C PRO A 80 -6.76 7.17 0.88
N ILE A 81 -6.23 8.37 0.63
CA ILE A 81 -5.74 8.87 -0.66
C ILE A 81 -4.36 9.47 -0.41
N TYR A 82 -3.35 9.01 -1.14
CA TYR A 82 -1.97 9.37 -0.84
C TYR A 82 -1.08 9.45 -2.08
N THR A 83 0.02 10.17 -1.92
CA THR A 83 1.21 10.06 -2.76
C THR A 83 2.20 9.11 -2.10
N GLU A 84 3.02 8.44 -2.89
CA GLU A 84 3.95 7.41 -2.42
C GLU A 84 5.28 7.56 -3.14
N ALA A 85 6.36 7.46 -2.38
CA ALA A 85 7.72 7.41 -2.91
C ALA A 85 8.46 6.21 -2.31
N LYS A 86 8.88 5.29 -3.18
CA LYS A 86 9.58 4.06 -2.80
C LYS A 86 10.98 4.06 -3.38
N PHE A 87 11.96 3.66 -2.57
CA PHE A 87 13.33 3.43 -3.01
C PHE A 87 13.77 2.00 -2.69
N THR A 88 14.08 1.24 -3.73
CA THR A 88 14.53 -0.15 -3.65
C THR A 88 16.04 -0.21 -3.79
N PHE A 89 16.69 -0.73 -2.76
CA PHE A 89 18.12 -0.98 -2.74
C PHE A 89 18.41 -2.32 -3.45
N MET A 90 19.60 -2.44 -4.05
CA MET A 90 20.07 -3.71 -4.63
C MET A 90 19.01 -4.37 -5.55
N LYS A 91 18.43 -3.59 -6.45
CA LYS A 91 17.31 -3.96 -7.34
C LYS A 91 17.55 -5.21 -8.20
N ASP A 92 18.83 -5.62 -8.38
CA ASP A 92 19.23 -6.78 -9.20
C ASP A 92 19.29 -8.08 -8.39
N MET A 93 18.94 -8.04 -7.11
CA MET A 93 18.89 -9.22 -6.24
C MET A 93 17.49 -9.86 -6.25
N LYS A 94 17.45 -11.16 -5.93
CA LYS A 94 16.17 -11.89 -5.77
C LYS A 94 15.32 -11.37 -4.62
N ALA A 95 15.97 -10.79 -3.61
CA ALA A 95 15.35 -10.14 -2.47
C ALA A 95 15.96 -8.75 -2.33
N SER A 96 15.19 -7.72 -2.60
CA SER A 96 15.66 -6.34 -2.66
C SER A 96 15.00 -5.54 -1.53
N PRO A 97 15.79 -5.11 -0.52
CA PRO A 97 15.23 -4.27 0.54
C PRO A 97 14.79 -2.90 -0.03
N PHE A 98 13.73 -2.36 0.56
CA PHE A 98 13.23 -1.05 0.18
C PHE A 98 12.80 -0.22 1.39
N VAL A 99 12.79 1.07 1.19
CA VAL A 99 12.09 2.04 2.04
C VAL A 99 11.03 2.74 1.22
N ASP A 100 9.92 3.04 1.84
CA ASP A 100 8.79 3.69 1.20
C ASP A 100 8.15 4.69 2.18
N CYS A 101 7.54 5.71 1.64
CA CYS A 101 6.83 6.72 2.41
C CYS A 101 5.56 7.12 1.68
N LYS A 102 4.42 6.97 2.37
CA LYS A 102 3.11 7.46 1.92
C LYS A 102 2.76 8.73 2.66
N PHE A 103 2.31 9.73 1.91
CA PHE A 103 1.82 10.98 2.47
C PHE A 103 0.51 11.37 1.80
N GLY A 104 -0.52 11.66 2.60
CA GLY A 104 -1.83 11.97 2.07
C GLY A 104 -2.85 12.32 3.14
N ILE A 105 -4.08 11.96 2.84
CA ILE A 105 -5.23 12.13 3.72
C ILE A 105 -5.95 10.80 3.88
N ILE A 106 -6.52 10.61 5.03
CA ILE A 106 -7.47 9.54 5.32
C ILE A 106 -8.77 10.19 5.79
N THR A 107 -9.88 9.79 5.22
CA THR A 107 -11.18 10.36 5.54
C THR A 107 -12.15 9.28 5.98
N ASP A 108 -12.92 9.57 6.99
CA ASP A 108 -14.24 8.97 7.21
C ASP A 108 -15.30 9.85 6.52
N THR A 109 -16.57 9.58 6.73
CA THR A 109 -17.66 10.36 6.11
C THR A 109 -17.74 11.81 6.59
N GLU A 110 -17.08 12.18 7.67
CA GLU A 110 -17.25 13.48 8.35
C GLU A 110 -15.92 14.25 8.52
N ASN A 111 -14.79 13.54 8.64
CA ASN A 111 -13.52 14.16 9.01
C ASN A 111 -12.40 13.77 8.04
N PHE A 112 -11.44 14.69 7.92
CA PHE A 112 -10.19 14.47 7.19
C PHE A 112 -9.01 14.49 8.17
N HIS A 113 -8.17 13.48 8.07
CA HIS A 113 -6.95 13.38 8.86
C HIS A 113 -5.74 13.25 7.93
N THR A 114 -4.62 13.85 8.32
CA THR A 114 -3.37 13.68 7.60
C THR A 114 -2.85 12.26 7.81
N LEU A 115 -2.45 11.61 6.73
CA LEU A 115 -1.81 10.31 6.72
C LEU A 115 -0.33 10.46 6.41
N PHE A 116 0.52 9.90 7.25
CA PHE A 116 1.96 9.73 7.00
C PHE A 116 2.36 8.30 7.39
N SER A 117 2.91 7.55 6.44
CA SER A 117 3.20 6.13 6.64
C SER A 117 4.58 5.76 6.09
N PRO A 118 5.63 5.88 6.91
CA PRO A 118 6.92 5.30 6.59
C PRO A 118 6.83 3.78 6.60
N THR A 119 7.42 3.16 5.60
CA THR A 119 7.38 1.73 5.34
C THR A 119 8.78 1.20 5.11
N PHE A 120 9.06 0.01 5.60
CA PHE A 120 10.27 -0.72 5.35
C PHE A 120 9.94 -2.17 4.97
N GLY A 121 10.58 -2.71 3.93
CA GLY A 121 10.27 -4.05 3.46
C GLY A 121 11.29 -4.65 2.51
N VAL A 122 10.90 -5.78 1.95
CA VAL A 122 11.70 -6.52 0.97
C VAL A 122 10.82 -6.91 -0.20
N ASP A 123 11.28 -6.60 -1.40
CA ASP A 123 10.71 -7.06 -2.66
C ASP A 123 11.31 -8.42 -3.03
N ILE A 124 10.47 -9.41 -3.23
CA ILE A 124 10.85 -10.77 -3.67
C ILE A 124 10.12 -11.02 -4.99
N ASN A 125 10.80 -10.80 -6.11
CA ASN A 125 10.21 -10.81 -7.44
C ASN A 125 9.08 -9.76 -7.56
N ARG A 126 7.82 -10.22 -7.62
CA ARG A 126 6.64 -9.38 -7.71
C ARG A 126 5.97 -9.15 -6.34
N ILE A 127 6.35 -9.89 -5.32
CA ILE A 127 5.75 -9.79 -4.00
C ILE A 127 6.62 -8.90 -3.11
N SER A 128 6.01 -7.95 -2.42
CA SER A 128 6.62 -7.18 -1.35
C SER A 128 6.08 -7.64 -0.01
N VAL A 129 6.98 -7.83 0.95
CA VAL A 129 6.63 -8.04 2.36
C VAL A 129 7.18 -6.86 3.15
N PHE A 130 6.35 -6.23 3.97
CA PHE A 130 6.75 -4.99 4.63
C PHE A 130 6.09 -4.78 5.99
N ALA A 131 6.74 -3.92 6.75
CA ALA A 131 6.21 -3.32 7.96
C ALA A 131 6.07 -1.81 7.75
N LEU A 132 4.99 -1.22 8.23
CA LEU A 132 4.77 0.21 8.15
C LEU A 132 4.25 0.76 9.46
N TYR A 133 4.50 2.04 9.69
CA TYR A 133 3.99 2.76 10.82
C TYR A 133 3.05 3.86 10.33
N ASN A 134 1.75 3.66 10.51
CA ASN A 134 0.75 4.67 10.17
C ASN A 134 0.69 5.73 11.27
N MET A 135 0.91 6.97 10.89
CA MET A 135 0.65 8.15 11.70
C MET A 135 -0.54 8.91 11.10
N TRP A 136 -1.65 8.92 11.77
CA TRP A 136 -2.82 9.69 11.38
C TRP A 136 -3.39 10.42 12.60
N SER A 137 -3.53 11.75 12.46
CA SER A 137 -3.86 12.62 13.59
C SER A 137 -2.83 12.46 14.72
N ASN A 138 -3.24 12.06 15.92
CA ASN A 138 -2.39 11.83 17.08
C ASN A 138 -2.24 10.34 17.44
N VAL A 139 -2.64 9.45 16.56
CA VAL A 139 -2.61 8.00 16.77
C VAL A 139 -1.58 7.38 15.83
N GLY A 140 -0.73 6.54 16.38
CA GLY A 140 0.22 5.74 15.62
C GLY A 140 -0.12 4.26 15.71
N SER A 141 -0.04 3.55 14.57
CA SER A 141 -0.22 2.09 14.54
C SER A 141 0.89 1.42 13.73
N PHE A 142 1.35 0.28 14.23
CA PHE A 142 2.30 -0.57 13.54
C PHE A 142 1.54 -1.65 12.77
N ASN A 143 1.82 -1.77 11.49
CA ASN A 143 1.13 -2.67 10.59
C ASN A 143 2.11 -3.55 9.84
N LEU A 144 1.68 -4.76 9.51
CA LEU A 144 2.40 -5.70 8.66
C LEU A 144 1.59 -5.93 7.39
N GLY A 145 2.27 -6.04 6.26
CA GLY A 145 1.59 -6.20 4.99
C GLY A 145 2.39 -6.91 3.92
N PHE A 146 1.67 -7.20 2.86
CA PHE A 146 2.24 -7.68 1.62
C PHE A 146 1.58 -6.97 0.43
N ALA A 147 2.32 -6.88 -0.67
CA ALA A 147 1.81 -6.32 -1.92
C ALA A 147 2.20 -7.20 -3.11
N ASP A 148 1.36 -7.18 -4.13
CA ASP A 148 1.65 -7.72 -5.47
C ASP A 148 1.91 -6.55 -6.41
N ASN A 149 3.11 -6.51 -7.00
CA ASN A 149 3.54 -5.49 -7.96
C ASN A 149 3.32 -5.98 -9.39
N PHE A 150 2.72 -5.13 -10.24
CA PHE A 150 2.38 -5.48 -11.64
C PHE A 150 2.69 -4.35 -12.63
#